data_4f0282768052735791a0963d239390d6
#
_entry.id   4f0282768052735791a0963d239390d6
#
_cell.length_a   1.000
_cell.length_b   1.000
_cell.length_c   1.000
_cell.angle_alpha   90.00
_cell.angle_beta   90.00
_cell.angle_gamma   90.00
#
_symmetry.space_group_name_H-M   'P 1'
#
loop_
_entity.id
_entity.type
_entity.pdbx_description
1 polymer ?
#
loop_
_entity_poly.entity_id
_entity_poly.type
_entity_poly.pdbx_seq_one_letter_code
_entity_poly.pdbx_strand_id
1 'polypeptide(L)' 'MNCSINELKTKEVIDVSCGERLGYVSDVEINLESGRLMALIVPGQYKLMGFLGREEDIIIKWDKIKKIGDDIIIIEREN' A
#
# COMPACT_ATOMS: atom_id res chain seq x y z
N MET A 1 14.55 -5.91 13.23
CA MET A 1 13.14 -6.26 13.20
C MET A 1 12.72 -6.65 11.81
N ASN A 2 12.00 -7.74 11.68
CA ASN A 2 11.60 -8.27 10.38
C ASN A 2 10.09 -8.28 10.24
N CYS A 3 9.63 -8.18 9.00
CA CYS A 3 8.21 -8.22 8.70
C CYS A 3 8.02 -9.05 7.43
N SER A 4 7.17 -10.03 7.50
CA SER A 4 6.85 -10.84 6.34
C SER A 4 5.82 -10.14 5.44
N ILE A 5 5.68 -10.60 4.22
CA ILE A 5 4.65 -10.06 3.32
C ILE A 5 3.26 -10.31 3.90
N ASN A 6 3.04 -11.47 4.51
CA ASN A 6 1.76 -11.74 5.16
C ASN A 6 1.46 -10.74 6.27
N GLU A 7 2.47 -10.36 7.03
CA GLU A 7 2.30 -9.36 8.07
C GLU A 7 1.99 -7.98 7.48
N LEU A 8 2.66 -7.62 6.38
CA LEU A 8 2.36 -6.36 5.71
C LEU A 8 0.90 -6.26 5.30
N LYS A 9 0.32 -7.37 4.85
CA LYS A 9 -1.07 -7.41 4.41
C LYS A 9 -2.08 -7.21 5.53
N THR A 10 -1.67 -7.37 6.77
CA THR A 10 -2.56 -7.17 7.91
C THR A 10 -2.59 -5.74 8.41
N LYS A 11 -1.75 -4.88 7.86
CA LYS A 11 -1.60 -3.50 8.31
C LYS A 11 -2.34 -2.55 7.38
N GLU A 12 -2.99 -1.57 7.95
CA GLU A 12 -3.71 -0.57 7.17
C GLU A 12 -2.76 0.51 6.70
N VAL A 13 -2.87 0.87 5.42
CA VAL A 13 -2.04 1.89 4.82
C VAL A 13 -2.69 3.26 4.97
N ILE A 14 -1.93 4.20 5.53
CA ILE A 14 -2.41 5.56 5.77
C ILE A 14 -1.47 6.54 5.10
N ASP A 15 -2.02 7.41 4.27
CA ASP A 15 -1.26 8.45 3.58
C ASP A 15 -1.37 9.74 4.39
N VAL A 16 -0.28 10.10 5.06
CA VAL A 16 -0.30 11.29 5.91
C VAL A 16 -0.19 12.58 5.13
N SER A 17 0.16 12.53 3.85
CA SER A 17 0.20 13.76 3.04
C SER A 17 -1.20 14.31 2.79
N CYS A 18 -2.23 13.47 2.82
CA CYS A 18 -3.61 13.90 2.62
C CYS A 18 -4.57 13.38 3.68
N GLY A 19 -4.06 12.61 4.65
CA GLY A 19 -4.88 12.08 5.74
C GLY A 19 -5.82 10.98 5.32
N GLU A 20 -5.55 10.28 4.22
CA GLU A 20 -6.43 9.22 3.72
C GLU A 20 -6.03 7.85 4.23
N ARG A 21 -7.05 7.05 4.52
CA ARG A 21 -6.89 5.63 4.82
C ARG A 21 -7.12 4.89 3.52
N LEU A 22 -6.07 4.24 3.02
CA LEU A 22 -6.11 3.63 1.69
C LEU A 22 -6.59 2.18 1.69
N GLY A 23 -6.50 1.50 2.84
CA GLY A 23 -6.86 0.10 2.92
C GLY A 23 -5.64 -0.76 3.17
N TYR A 24 -5.70 -2.02 2.70
CA TYR A 24 -4.68 -3.01 3.03
C TYR A 24 -3.91 -3.43 1.78
N VAL A 25 -2.66 -3.77 1.98
CA VAL A 25 -1.81 -4.28 0.89
C VAL A 25 -2.36 -5.60 0.38
N SER A 26 -2.51 -5.72 -0.94
CA SER A 26 -2.94 -6.98 -1.56
C SER A 26 -1.80 -7.68 -2.27
N ASP A 27 -0.78 -6.94 -2.66
CA ASP A 27 0.32 -7.50 -3.44
C ASP A 27 1.55 -6.61 -3.31
N VAL A 28 2.66 -7.11 -3.79
CA VAL A 28 3.91 -6.35 -3.82
C VAL A 28 4.57 -6.53 -5.18
N GLU A 29 5.38 -5.56 -5.58
CA GLU A 29 6.20 -5.66 -6.78
C GLU A 29 7.66 -5.81 -6.38
N ILE A 30 8.33 -6.79 -6.97
CA ILE A 30 9.72 -7.08 -6.68
C ILE A 30 10.51 -6.96 -7.98
N ASN A 31 11.64 -6.27 -7.93
CA ASN A 31 12.55 -6.22 -9.05
C ASN A 31 13.38 -7.50 -9.05
N LEU A 32 13.21 -8.30 -10.10
CA LEU A 32 13.84 -9.62 -10.15
C LEU A 32 15.35 -9.54 -10.36
N GLU A 33 15.85 -8.47 -10.94
CA GLU A 33 17.29 -8.31 -11.15
C GLU A 33 18.01 -7.95 -9.85
N SER A 34 17.45 -7.01 -9.09
CA SER A 34 18.07 -6.56 -7.85
C SER A 34 17.60 -7.35 -6.62
N GLY A 35 16.46 -8.04 -6.73
CA GLY A 35 15.85 -8.72 -5.61
C GLY A 35 15.19 -7.79 -4.62
N ARG A 36 14.98 -6.53 -4.99
CA ARG A 36 14.43 -5.53 -4.08
C ARG A 36 12.94 -5.35 -4.23
N LEU A 37 12.30 -5.06 -3.12
CA LEU A 37 10.91 -4.67 -3.10
C LEU A 37 10.78 -3.28 -3.73
N MET A 38 9.94 -3.15 -4.73
CA MET A 38 9.79 -1.90 -5.46
C MET A 38 8.55 -1.11 -5.05
N ALA A 39 7.46 -1.81 -4.75
CA ALA A 39 6.21 -1.15 -4.45
C ALA A 39 5.26 -2.05 -3.70
N LEU A 40 4.32 -1.42 -2.98
CA LEU A 40 3.16 -2.11 -2.41
C LEU A 40 1.96 -1.78 -3.27
N ILE A 41 1.04 -2.74 -3.39
CA ILE A 41 -0.17 -2.54 -4.17
C ILE A 41 -1.37 -2.64 -3.24
N VAL A 42 -2.18 -1.59 -3.22
CA VAL A 42 -3.41 -1.51 -2.45
C VAL A 42 -4.57 -1.47 -3.44
N PRO A 43 -5.57 -2.37 -3.32
CA PRO A 43 -6.67 -2.37 -4.27
C PRO A 43 -7.47 -1.07 -4.20
N GLY A 44 -7.93 -0.62 -5.35
CA GLY A 44 -8.81 0.53 -5.41
C GLY A 44 -10.16 0.22 -4.79
N GLN A 45 -10.86 1.26 -4.41
CA GLN A 45 -12.18 1.13 -3.81
C GLN A 45 -13.21 0.78 -4.87
N TYR A 46 -14.23 0.05 -4.47
CA TYR A 46 -15.38 -0.15 -5.34
C TYR A 46 -16.14 1.15 -5.46
N LYS A 47 -16.67 1.43 -6.65
CA LYS A 47 -17.52 2.60 -6.82
C LYS A 47 -18.75 2.45 -5.96
N LEU A 48 -19.24 3.57 -5.45
CA LEU A 48 -20.37 3.56 -4.55
C LEU A 48 -21.61 2.92 -5.17
N MET A 49 -21.81 3.13 -6.45
CA MET A 49 -22.96 2.56 -7.16
C MET A 49 -22.81 1.08 -7.47
N GLY A 50 -21.65 0.53 -7.28
CA GLY A 50 -21.42 -0.90 -7.36
C GLY A 50 -21.29 -1.49 -8.76
N PHE A 51 -21.97 -0.98 -9.72
CA PHE A 51 -21.94 -1.57 -11.07
C PHE A 51 -20.92 -0.92 -11.99
N LEU A 52 -20.16 0.02 -11.50
CA LEU A 52 -19.11 0.67 -12.29
C LEU A 52 -17.75 0.04 -12.07
N GLY A 53 -17.68 -1.05 -11.26
CA GLY A 53 -16.44 -1.68 -10.92
C GLY A 53 -15.65 -0.88 -9.90
N ARG A 54 -14.46 -1.34 -9.59
CA ARG A 54 -13.62 -0.65 -8.62
C ARG A 54 -12.67 0.29 -9.33
N GLU A 55 -12.13 1.24 -8.56
CA GLU A 55 -11.10 2.13 -9.05
C GLU A 55 -9.81 1.34 -9.27
N GLU A 56 -8.88 1.95 -10.00
CA GLU A 56 -7.59 1.34 -10.25
C GLU A 56 -6.84 1.11 -8.94
N ASP A 57 -5.98 0.09 -8.95
CA ASP A 57 -5.14 -0.19 -7.81
C ASP A 57 -4.17 0.96 -7.54
N ILE A 58 -3.86 1.15 -6.28
CA ILE A 58 -2.91 2.18 -5.86
C ILE A 58 -1.55 1.53 -5.74
N ILE A 59 -0.58 2.06 -6.47
CA ILE A 59 0.78 1.57 -6.44
C ILE A 59 1.61 2.54 -5.61
N ILE A 60 2.16 2.04 -4.51
CA ILE A 60 2.92 2.85 -3.57
C ILE A 60 4.38 2.44 -3.67
N LYS A 61 5.21 3.33 -4.21
CA LYS A 61 6.63 3.06 -4.34
C LYS A 61 7.27 2.91 -2.96
N TRP A 62 8.23 2.02 -2.86
CA TRP A 62 8.86 1.70 -1.60
C TRP A 62 9.44 2.93 -0.89
N ASP A 63 9.99 3.88 -1.65
CA ASP A 63 10.58 5.08 -1.08
C ASP A 63 9.55 6.06 -0.51
N LYS A 64 8.26 5.82 -0.74
CA LYS A 64 7.20 6.64 -0.17
C LYS A 64 6.74 6.13 1.20
N ILE A 65 7.25 4.99 1.63
CA ILE A 65 6.91 4.44 2.94
C ILE A 65 7.76 5.11 3.99
N LYS A 66 7.11 5.71 4.98
CA LYS A 66 7.80 6.41 6.06
C LYS A 66 8.02 5.53 7.28
N LYS A 67 7.05 4.69 7.59
CA LYS A 67 7.16 3.82 8.75
C LYS A 67 6.22 2.63 8.61
N ILE A 68 6.70 1.48 9.05
CA ILE A 68 5.86 0.29 9.18
C ILE A 68 5.70 0.02 10.66
N GLY A 69 4.49 0.21 11.15
CA GLY A 69 4.17 -0.02 12.56
C GLY A 69 3.55 -1.39 12.78
N ASP A 70 3.02 -1.58 13.98
CA ASP A 70 2.40 -2.87 14.32
C ASP A 70 1.10 -3.10 13.55
N ASP A 71 0.29 -2.07 13.40
CA ASP A 71 -1.03 -2.19 12.78
C ASP A 71 -1.21 -1.33 11.55
N ILE A 72 -0.27 -0.43 11.27
CA ILE A 72 -0.39 0.53 10.18
C ILE A 72 0.91 0.66 9.41
N ILE A 73 0.77 1.09 8.15
CA ILE A 73 1.89 1.48 7.31
C ILE A 73 1.67 2.95 6.95
N ILE A 74 2.61 3.79 7.36
CA ILE A 74 2.52 5.22 7.09
C ILE A 74 3.28 5.54 5.82
N ILE A 75 2.60 6.15 4.88
CA ILE A 75 3.20 6.58 3.61
C ILE A 75 2.98 8.06 3.41
N GLU A 76 3.74 8.61 2.49
CA GLU A 76 3.61 10.01 2.12
C GLU A 76 3.83 10.12 0.62
N ARG A 77 2.73 10.10 -0.14
CA ARG A 77 2.81 10.13 -1.60
C ARG A 77 3.10 11.51 -2.14
N GLU A 78 2.66 12.55 -1.44
CA GLU A 78 2.89 13.93 -1.84
C GLU A 78 3.89 14.59 -0.91
N ASN A 79 4.78 15.38 -1.47
CA ASN A 79 5.81 16.08 -0.69
C ASN A 79 5.49 17.57 -0.62
#